data_720e4b60706b1fd9ba3c37f865e8c87e
#
_entry.id   720e4b60706b1fd9ba3c37f865e8c87e
#
_cell.length_a   1.000
_cell.length_b   1.000
_cell.length_c   1.000
_cell.angle_alpha   90.00
_cell.angle_beta   90.00
_cell.angle_gamma   90.00
#
_symmetry.space_group_name_H-M   'P 1'
#
loop_
_entity.id
_entity.type
_entity.pdbx_description
1 polymer ?
#
loop_
_entity_poly.entity_id
_entity_poly.type
_entity_poly.pdbx_seq_one_letter_code
_entity_poly.pdbx_strand_id
1 'polypeptide(L)'
;FSVHSFTPSLDGEDRQWDIGVLWNRDPRLALPLIQSLRRRDTLKVGDNEPYSGRQKAHTIDLHAGAQGLANCAVEIRQDHLETLQRADHWAEILGDALEDILTMETVHRVERF
;
A
#
# COMPACT_ATOMS: atom_id res chain seq x y z
N PHE A 1 -7.34 1.42 5.36
CA PHE A 1 -6.41 1.71 4.27
C PHE A 1 -5.85 3.12 4.44
N SER A 2 -4.55 3.26 4.36
CA SER A 2 -3.84 4.53 4.56
C SER A 2 -2.91 4.81 3.38
N VAL A 3 -2.81 6.08 2.97
CA VAL A 3 -1.97 6.50 1.83
C VAL A 3 -0.96 7.53 2.31
N HIS A 4 0.30 7.25 2.07
CA HIS A 4 1.44 8.10 2.39
C HIS A 4 2.36 8.26 1.17
N SER A 5 3.40 9.04 1.31
CA SER A 5 4.43 9.22 0.28
C SER A 5 5.83 9.18 0.88
N PHE A 6 6.81 8.79 0.08
CA PHE A 6 8.22 8.76 0.48
C PHE A 6 9.11 9.49 -0.54
N THR A 7 10.28 9.93 -0.07
CA THR A 7 11.24 10.66 -0.91
C THR A 7 11.88 9.73 -1.95
N PRO A 8 12.16 10.22 -3.20
CA PRO A 8 12.80 9.42 -4.24
C PRO A 8 14.22 8.95 -3.88
N SER A 9 14.90 9.69 -3.03
CA SER A 9 16.23 9.33 -2.53
C SER A 9 16.35 9.62 -1.04
N LEU A 10 17.18 8.85 -0.36
CA LEU A 10 17.50 9.03 1.05
C LEU A 10 18.99 8.74 1.26
N ASP A 11 19.68 9.66 1.97
CA ASP A 11 21.11 9.54 2.30
C ASP A 11 22.00 9.30 1.05
N GLY A 12 21.64 9.93 -0.09
CA GLY A 12 22.36 9.84 -1.35
C GLY A 12 22.08 8.56 -2.16
N GLU A 13 21.20 7.69 -1.68
CA GLU A 13 20.78 6.48 -2.38
C GLU A 13 19.39 6.65 -2.99
N ASP A 14 19.27 6.32 -4.28
CA ASP A 14 17.99 6.32 -4.99
C ASP A 14 17.16 5.11 -4.56
N ARG A 15 15.87 5.38 -4.33
CA ARG A 15 14.90 4.33 -4.02
C ARG A 15 14.28 3.79 -5.28
N GLN A 16 14.38 2.49 -5.48
CA GLN A 16 13.92 1.82 -6.70
C GLN A 16 12.42 1.60 -6.79
N TRP A 17 11.71 1.63 -5.64
CA TRP A 17 10.28 1.33 -5.59
C TRP A 17 9.44 2.51 -6.06
N ASP A 18 8.44 2.26 -6.91
CA ASP A 18 7.42 3.26 -7.26
C ASP A 18 6.37 3.39 -6.17
N ILE A 19 5.99 2.26 -5.60
CA ILE A 19 5.04 2.16 -4.49
C ILE A 19 5.43 1.01 -3.58
N GLY A 20 5.30 1.22 -2.28
CA GLY A 20 5.40 0.18 -1.27
C GLY A 20 4.03 -0.13 -0.66
N VAL A 21 3.75 -1.39 -0.41
CA VAL A 21 2.60 -1.83 0.38
C VAL A 21 3.10 -2.31 1.73
N LEU A 22 2.64 -1.65 2.78
CA LEU A 22 3.09 -1.88 4.15
C LEU A 22 2.02 -2.63 4.92
N TRP A 23 2.42 -3.74 5.53
CA TRP A 23 1.52 -4.54 6.35
C TRP A 23 2.30 -5.25 7.47
N ASN A 24 1.61 -5.65 8.52
CA ASN A 24 2.22 -6.29 9.68
C ASN A 24 1.83 -7.77 9.76
N ARG A 25 0.62 -8.07 10.24
CA ARG A 25 0.18 -9.45 10.49
C ARG A 25 -0.93 -9.89 9.56
N ASP A 26 -1.79 -8.97 9.15
CA ASP A 26 -2.98 -9.25 8.35
C ASP A 26 -2.67 -9.16 6.85
N PRO A 27 -2.65 -10.28 6.13
CA PRO A 27 -2.32 -10.30 4.70
C PRO A 27 -3.53 -10.05 3.79
N ARG A 28 -4.75 -10.01 4.32
CA ARG A 28 -5.98 -10.09 3.54
C ARG A 28 -6.18 -8.96 2.54
N LEU A 29 -5.72 -7.75 2.87
CA LEU A 29 -5.77 -6.61 1.96
C LEU A 29 -4.43 -6.42 1.22
N ALA A 30 -3.32 -6.59 1.92
CA ALA A 30 -1.99 -6.31 1.39
C ALA A 30 -1.58 -7.22 0.24
N LEU A 31 -1.71 -8.54 0.39
CA LEU A 31 -1.26 -9.47 -0.66
C LEU A 31 -2.05 -9.35 -1.96
N PRO A 32 -3.40 -9.29 -1.96
CA PRO A 32 -4.14 -9.03 -3.19
C PRO A 32 -3.80 -7.68 -3.83
N LEU A 33 -3.54 -6.64 -3.03
CA LEU A 33 -3.15 -5.34 -3.54
C LEU A 33 -1.77 -5.39 -4.23
N ILE A 34 -0.79 -6.04 -3.62
CA ILE A 34 0.53 -6.26 -4.22
C ILE A 34 0.39 -7.00 -5.55
N GLN A 35 -0.38 -8.08 -5.58
CA GLN A 35 -0.60 -8.86 -6.80
C GLN A 35 -1.27 -8.02 -7.89
N SER A 36 -2.28 -7.24 -7.56
CA SER A 36 -2.98 -6.37 -8.50
C SER A 36 -2.05 -5.32 -9.08
N LEU A 37 -1.27 -4.65 -8.24
CA LEU A 37 -0.32 -3.63 -8.69
C LEU A 37 0.81 -4.21 -9.55
N ARG A 38 1.31 -5.40 -9.22
CA ARG A 38 2.37 -6.10 -9.98
C ARG A 38 1.93 -6.58 -11.36
N ARG A 39 0.65 -6.65 -11.65
CA ARG A 39 0.15 -6.90 -13.02
C ARG A 39 0.45 -5.74 -13.96
N ARG A 40 0.75 -4.57 -13.44
CA ARG A 40 1.23 -3.42 -14.20
C ARG A 40 2.75 -3.53 -14.33
N ASP A 41 3.23 -4.05 -15.45
CA ASP A 41 4.65 -4.37 -15.69
C ASP A 41 5.60 -3.18 -15.53
N THR A 42 5.09 -1.96 -15.65
CA THR A 42 5.86 -0.73 -15.50
C THR A 42 6.09 -0.30 -14.06
N LEU A 43 5.39 -0.91 -13.09
CA LEU A 43 5.48 -0.55 -11.68
C LEU A 43 6.43 -1.47 -10.92
N LYS A 44 7.34 -0.88 -10.15
CA LYS A 44 8.13 -1.58 -9.14
C LYS A 44 7.43 -1.48 -7.79
N VAL A 45 6.84 -2.60 -7.38
CA VAL A 45 6.01 -2.70 -6.17
C VAL A 45 6.80 -3.38 -5.05
N GLY A 46 7.00 -2.66 -3.96
CA GLY A 46 7.65 -3.17 -2.76
C GLY A 46 6.64 -3.85 -1.82
N ASP A 47 6.98 -5.05 -1.36
CA ASP A 47 6.29 -5.75 -0.28
C ASP A 47 7.02 -5.45 1.03
N ASN A 48 6.44 -4.57 1.87
CA ASN A 48 7.12 -4.01 3.04
C ASN A 48 8.46 -3.33 2.69
N GLU A 49 8.52 -2.69 1.54
CA GLU A 49 9.63 -1.88 1.06
C GLU A 49 9.10 -0.56 0.48
N PRO A 50 9.79 0.56 0.65
CA PRO A 50 11.06 0.75 1.38
C PRO A 50 10.90 0.73 2.91
N TYR A 51 9.69 0.65 3.42
CA TYR A 51 9.39 0.56 4.85
C TYR A 51 8.52 -0.65 5.14
N SER A 52 8.75 -1.28 6.30
CA SER A 52 7.93 -2.40 6.77
C SER A 52 6.74 -1.88 7.61
N GLY A 53 5.58 -2.48 7.41
CA GLY A 53 4.41 -2.25 8.25
C GLY A 53 4.65 -2.62 9.73
N ARG A 54 5.58 -3.53 10.00
CA ARG A 54 6.00 -3.87 11.37
C ARG A 54 6.66 -2.70 12.10
N GLN A 55 7.27 -1.78 11.36
CA GLN A 55 8.01 -0.64 11.90
C GLN A 55 7.24 0.68 11.79
N LYS A 56 6.43 0.85 10.75
CA LYS A 56 5.82 2.14 10.37
C LYS A 56 4.29 2.18 10.39
N ALA A 57 3.61 1.05 10.41
CA ALA A 57 2.14 1.00 10.34
C ALA A 57 1.45 1.07 11.71
N HIS A 58 2.07 1.70 12.70
CA HIS A 58 1.57 1.72 14.07
C HIS A 58 0.12 2.22 14.20
N THR A 59 -0.21 3.30 13.50
CA THR A 59 -1.56 3.88 13.53
C THR A 59 -2.62 2.93 12.96
N ILE A 60 -2.34 2.30 11.82
CA ILE A 60 -3.30 1.41 11.17
C ILE A 60 -3.45 0.10 11.95
N ASP A 61 -2.37 -0.40 12.54
CA ASP A 61 -2.40 -1.56 13.44
C ASP A 61 -3.27 -1.30 14.67
N LEU A 62 -3.15 -0.11 15.26
CA LEU A 62 -3.92 0.26 16.44
C LEU A 62 -5.42 0.42 16.15
N HIS A 63 -5.76 1.05 15.04
CA HIS A 63 -7.15 1.39 14.71
C HIS A 63 -7.89 0.34 13.90
N ALA A 64 -7.19 -0.43 13.08
CA ALA A 64 -7.78 -1.45 12.25
C ALA A 64 -7.38 -2.86 12.67
N GLY A 65 -6.08 -3.14 12.75
CA GLY A 65 -5.56 -4.46 13.11
C GLY A 65 -6.08 -4.96 14.45
N ALA A 66 -6.08 -4.12 15.48
CA ALA A 66 -6.61 -4.47 16.80
C ALA A 66 -8.11 -4.76 16.81
N GLN A 67 -8.85 -4.21 15.84
CA GLN A 67 -10.28 -4.47 15.64
C GLN A 67 -10.57 -5.68 14.74
N GLY A 68 -9.53 -6.31 14.20
CA GLY A 68 -9.67 -7.43 13.27
C GLY A 68 -10.14 -7.03 11.87
N LEU A 69 -9.98 -5.76 11.51
CA LEU A 69 -10.33 -5.25 10.19
C LEU A 69 -9.16 -5.43 9.22
N ALA A 70 -9.45 -5.92 8.01
CA ALA A 70 -8.44 -6.03 6.96
C ALA A 70 -7.81 -4.66 6.68
N ASN A 71 -6.48 -4.59 6.68
CA ASN A 71 -5.78 -3.32 6.61
C ASN A 71 -4.42 -3.42 5.93
N CYS A 72 -4.01 -2.34 5.33
CA CYS A 72 -2.63 -2.06 4.91
C CYS A 72 -2.45 -0.57 4.69
N ALA A 73 -1.20 -0.14 4.58
CA ALA A 73 -0.85 1.20 4.13
C ALA A 73 -0.11 1.12 2.79
N VAL A 74 -0.15 2.19 2.02
CA VAL A 74 0.70 2.36 0.84
C VAL A 74 1.57 3.59 0.99
N GLU A 75 2.76 3.50 0.44
CA GLU A 75 3.72 4.59 0.31
C GLU A 75 4.04 4.78 -1.17
N ILE A 76 3.67 5.93 -1.72
CA ILE A 76 3.93 6.27 -3.12
C ILE A 76 5.17 7.17 -3.19
N ARG A 77 6.08 6.90 -4.13
CA ARG A 77 7.25 7.75 -4.31
C ARG A 77 6.84 9.16 -4.76
N GLN A 78 7.34 10.19 -4.10
CA GLN A 78 6.87 11.58 -4.23
C GLN A 78 6.96 12.17 -5.63
N ASP A 79 7.93 11.76 -6.45
CA ASP A 79 8.06 12.20 -7.83
C ASP A 79 6.86 11.82 -8.72
N HIS A 80 6.12 10.78 -8.32
CA HIS A 80 4.87 10.38 -8.98
C HIS A 80 3.66 11.24 -8.61
N LEU A 81 3.80 12.12 -7.63
CA LEU A 81 2.71 12.95 -7.08
C LEU A 81 2.93 14.46 -7.27
N GLU A 82 3.93 14.85 -8.06
CA GLU A 82 4.33 16.25 -8.20
C GLU A 82 3.30 17.14 -8.91
N THR A 83 2.44 16.56 -9.72
CA THR A 83 1.36 17.27 -10.41
C THR A 83 0.01 16.67 -10.07
N LEU A 84 -1.05 17.47 -10.19
CA LEU A 84 -2.42 17.00 -9.99
C LEU A 84 -2.77 15.86 -10.95
N GLN A 85 -2.32 15.94 -12.19
CA GLN A 85 -2.52 14.88 -13.19
C GLN A 85 -1.86 13.56 -12.78
N ARG A 86 -0.65 13.59 -12.23
CA ARG A 86 0.04 12.40 -11.72
C ARG A 86 -0.66 11.83 -10.49
N ALA A 87 -1.10 12.69 -9.57
CA ALA A 87 -1.86 12.26 -8.41
C ALA A 87 -3.19 11.60 -8.80
N ASP A 88 -3.91 12.16 -9.76
CA ASP A 88 -5.15 11.56 -10.28
C ASP A 88 -4.89 10.20 -10.93
N HIS A 89 -3.80 10.05 -11.66
CA HIS A 89 -3.41 8.76 -12.26
C HIS A 89 -3.17 7.69 -11.18
N TRP A 90 -2.49 8.02 -10.10
CA TRP A 90 -2.28 7.10 -8.98
C TRP A 90 -3.57 6.80 -8.22
N ALA A 91 -4.46 7.77 -8.10
CA ALA A 91 -5.78 7.54 -7.53
C ALA A 91 -6.60 6.53 -8.36
N GLU A 92 -6.52 6.58 -9.68
CA GLU A 92 -7.15 5.60 -10.58
C GLU A 92 -6.52 4.21 -10.42
N ILE A 93 -5.18 4.11 -10.39
CA ILE A 93 -4.48 2.84 -10.19
C ILE A 93 -4.92 2.16 -8.89
N LEU A 94 -4.90 2.90 -7.79
CA LEU A 94 -5.29 2.39 -6.48
C LEU A 94 -6.79 2.11 -6.40
N GLY A 95 -7.62 2.98 -6.96
CA GLY A 95 -9.07 2.82 -7.01
C GLY A 95 -9.49 1.54 -7.74
N ASP A 96 -8.92 1.29 -8.91
CA ASP A 96 -9.19 0.08 -9.70
C ASP A 96 -8.77 -1.19 -8.95
N ALA A 97 -7.59 -1.17 -8.33
CA ALA A 97 -7.11 -2.31 -7.55
C ALA A 97 -7.99 -2.58 -6.33
N LEU A 98 -8.37 -1.55 -5.59
CA LEU A 98 -9.22 -1.68 -4.40
C LEU A 98 -10.64 -2.11 -4.76
N GLU A 99 -11.20 -1.64 -5.87
CA GLU A 99 -12.53 -2.05 -6.33
C GLU A 99 -12.61 -3.56 -6.54
N ASP A 100 -11.61 -4.16 -7.17
CA ASP A 100 -11.53 -5.61 -7.35
C ASP A 100 -11.39 -6.35 -6.01
N ILE A 101 -10.52 -5.86 -5.13
CA ILE A 101 -10.25 -6.49 -3.83
C ILE A 101 -11.48 -6.43 -2.92
N LEU A 102 -12.23 -5.34 -2.95
CA LEU A 102 -13.45 -5.18 -2.13
C LEU A 102 -14.58 -6.14 -2.53
N THR A 103 -14.49 -6.83 -3.67
CA THR A 103 -15.41 -7.93 -4.00
C THR A 103 -15.10 -9.22 -3.25
N MET A 104 -13.90 -9.34 -2.66
CA MET A 104 -13.47 -10.54 -1.92
C MET A 104 -14.11 -10.58 -0.53
N GLU A 105 -14.82 -11.65 -0.23
CA GLU A 105 -15.49 -11.83 1.08
C GLU A 105 -14.52 -11.78 2.26
N THR A 106 -13.30 -12.27 2.06
CA THR A 106 -12.28 -12.36 3.11
C THR A 106 -11.89 -11.01 3.71
N VAL A 107 -11.91 -9.92 2.92
CA VAL A 107 -11.55 -8.58 3.42
C VAL A 107 -12.64 -7.95 4.30
N HIS A 108 -13.86 -8.50 4.26
CA HIS A 108 -14.99 -8.00 5.05
C HIS A 108 -15.19 -8.75 6.37
N ARG A 109 -14.44 -9.82 6.61
CA ARG A 109 -14.52 -10.56 7.86
C ARG A 109 -13.75 -9.86 8.97
N VAL A 110 -14.29 -9.88 10.17
CA VAL A 110 -13.55 -9.49 11.37
C VAL A 110 -12.71 -10.69 11.81
N GLU A 111 -11.39 -10.54 11.74
CA GLU A 111 -10.45 -11.62 12.07
C GLU A 111 -9.16 -11.01 12.63
N ARG A 112 -8.74 -11.48 13.79
CA ARG A 112 -7.53 -11.02 14.46
C ARG A 112 -6.37 -11.98 14.18
N PHE A 113 -5.26 -11.38 13.75
CA PHE A 113 -4.03 -12.11 13.42
C PHE A 113 -2.96 -11.98 14.50
#